data_9d9d344351d77c9b96f00a423d8b644a
#
_entry.id   9d9d344351d77c9b96f00a423d8b644a
#
_cell.length_a   1.000
_cell.length_b   1.000
_cell.length_c   1.000
_cell.angle_alpha   90.00
_cell.angle_beta   90.00
_cell.angle_gamma   90.00
#
_symmetry.space_group_name_H-M   'P 1'
#
loop_
_entity.id
_entity.type
_entity.pdbx_description
1 polymer ?
#
loop_
_entity_poly.entity_id
_entity_poly.type
_entity_poly.pdbx_seq_one_letter_code
_entity_poly.pdbx_strand_id
1 'polypeptide(L)'
;MFERAISVLVKEFKQIFRDPRMKTIIFISPLIQIILFGYAANKDITYVPAAVYDRDNTAESRGLLRDFTYSKYFVPEHYIYSDREQDELLDKGRVSVVIRIDRGFGRDLKAGKDASVQLVFDGTDSNTAMIVMGYANTIVGKYQYKLMKDKADATGKVSAVPAVDLRDRAWFNGNLISRNYYLPGVIATIVTMMSLLLTAMAIVKEKEIGTMEQLIVSPIRPIELIIGKLMPFGVIALIQITLITFLGVVWFRVPLKGNLLLLLFSTCIYLFTTLGIGLFISTISSTQQEAMMSVFLFYMPTILLSGFAYPIANMPKVIQYFTFINPLRYFLVIIRGIFLKGVGIDILWVQMVPLAFMGMLVITLSAFKFRRSLG
;
A
#
# COMPACT_ATOMS: atom_id res chain seq x y z
N MET A 1 21.35 29.81 23.47
CA MET A 1 20.29 29.25 22.59
C MET A 1 20.41 27.75 22.43
N PHE A 2 21.48 27.21 21.86
CA PHE A 2 21.66 25.77 21.66
C PHE A 2 21.66 24.93 22.95
N GLU A 3 22.33 25.34 24.00
CA GLU A 3 22.44 24.59 25.26
C GLU A 3 21.08 24.31 25.90
N ARG A 4 20.17 25.29 25.88
CA ARG A 4 18.81 25.14 26.45
C ARG A 4 17.96 24.17 25.64
N ALA A 5 18.01 24.25 24.30
CA ALA A 5 17.31 23.31 23.42
C ALA A 5 17.87 21.89 23.60
N ILE A 6 19.18 21.72 23.75
CA ILE A 6 19.84 20.45 24.06
C ILE A 6 19.40 19.90 25.42
N SER A 7 19.29 20.74 26.44
CA SER A 7 18.82 20.29 27.75
C SER A 7 17.39 19.76 27.71
N VAL A 8 16.49 20.43 26.97
CA VAL A 8 15.12 19.93 26.73
C VAL A 8 15.15 18.63 25.97
N LEU A 9 15.94 18.53 24.89
CA LEU A 9 16.10 17.34 24.08
C LEU A 9 16.56 16.13 24.91
N VAL A 10 17.59 16.31 25.73
CA VAL A 10 18.12 15.24 26.62
C VAL A 10 17.07 14.82 27.66
N LYS A 11 16.33 15.78 28.23
CA LYS A 11 15.20 15.51 29.15
C LYS A 11 14.16 14.62 28.44
N GLU A 12 13.71 14.98 27.26
CA GLU A 12 12.70 14.23 26.50
C GLU A 12 13.19 12.81 26.15
N PHE A 13 14.43 12.65 25.68
CA PHE A 13 15.00 11.32 25.46
C PHE A 13 15.02 10.47 26.74
N LYS A 14 15.48 11.02 27.85
CA LYS A 14 15.48 10.30 29.13
C LYS A 14 14.07 9.91 29.55
N GLN A 15 13.08 10.77 29.35
CA GLN A 15 11.69 10.52 29.68
C GLN A 15 11.10 9.41 28.83
N ILE A 16 11.32 9.44 27.51
CA ILE A 16 10.88 8.40 26.56
C ILE A 16 11.49 7.03 26.91
N PHE A 17 12.81 6.99 27.13
CA PHE A 17 13.50 5.73 27.41
C PHE A 17 13.33 5.21 28.86
N ARG A 18 12.83 6.02 29.78
CA ARG A 18 12.45 5.57 31.13
C ARG A 18 11.03 5.00 31.21
N ASP A 19 10.13 5.45 30.35
CA ASP A 19 8.75 4.98 30.34
C ASP A 19 8.62 3.67 29.55
N PRO A 20 8.29 2.53 30.21
CA PRO A 20 8.17 1.23 29.52
C PRO A 20 7.02 1.22 28.53
N ARG A 21 5.93 1.97 28.77
CA ARG A 21 4.80 2.05 27.85
C ARG A 21 5.19 2.77 26.56
N MET A 22 5.94 3.86 26.68
CA MET A 22 6.45 4.60 25.52
C MET A 22 7.40 3.75 24.69
N LYS A 23 8.30 2.99 25.30
CA LYS A 23 9.19 2.05 24.58
C LYS A 23 8.40 1.00 23.79
N THR A 24 7.37 0.43 24.39
CA THR A 24 6.51 -0.55 23.73
C THR A 24 5.81 0.06 22.51
N ILE A 25 5.22 1.24 22.66
CA ILE A 25 4.54 1.93 21.56
C ILE A 25 5.51 2.29 20.45
N ILE A 26 6.70 2.79 20.78
CA ILE A 26 7.69 3.27 19.82
C ILE A 26 8.33 2.12 19.04
N PHE A 27 8.69 1.01 19.67
CA PHE A 27 9.48 -0.05 19.04
C PHE A 27 8.66 -1.29 18.72
N ILE A 28 7.83 -1.76 19.64
CA ILE A 28 7.10 -3.02 19.49
C ILE A 28 5.89 -2.85 18.55
N SER A 29 5.12 -1.79 18.72
CA SER A 29 3.92 -1.57 17.91
C SER A 29 4.22 -1.48 16.39
N PRO A 30 5.22 -0.71 15.91
CA PRO A 30 5.57 -0.68 14.49
C PRO A 30 6.07 -2.03 13.96
N LEU A 31 6.79 -2.81 14.78
CA LEU A 31 7.25 -4.14 14.40
C LEU A 31 6.09 -5.11 14.22
N ILE A 32 5.14 -5.10 15.14
CA ILE A 32 3.91 -5.90 15.02
C ILE A 32 3.12 -5.45 13.78
N GLN A 33 2.97 -4.14 13.57
CA GLN A 33 2.23 -3.60 12.44
C GLN A 33 2.86 -4.01 11.09
N ILE A 34 4.19 -3.90 10.93
CA ILE A 34 4.83 -4.31 9.67
C ILE A 34 4.71 -5.81 9.41
N ILE A 35 4.76 -6.63 10.47
CA ILE A 35 4.57 -8.08 10.34
C ILE A 35 3.13 -8.37 9.92
N LEU A 36 2.14 -7.84 10.63
CA LEU A 36 0.73 -8.06 10.32
C LEU A 36 0.38 -7.57 8.91
N PHE A 37 0.71 -6.32 8.60
CA PHE A 37 0.40 -5.75 7.28
C PHE A 37 1.27 -6.35 6.17
N GLY A 38 2.50 -6.76 6.44
CA GLY A 38 3.37 -7.41 5.48
C GLY A 38 2.83 -8.75 5.00
N TYR A 39 2.21 -9.51 5.89
CA TYR A 39 1.49 -10.74 5.52
C TYR A 39 0.11 -10.43 4.91
N ALA A 40 -0.65 -9.49 5.48
CA ALA A 40 -1.96 -9.10 4.95
C ALA A 40 -1.89 -8.41 3.58
N ALA A 41 -0.78 -7.76 3.24
CA ALA A 41 -0.57 -7.11 1.95
C ALA A 41 -0.30 -8.10 0.79
N ASN A 42 -0.22 -9.40 1.08
CA ASN A 42 -0.11 -10.42 0.04
C ASN A 42 -1.48 -10.66 -0.59
N LYS A 43 -1.78 -9.94 -1.66
CA LYS A 43 -2.99 -10.11 -2.49
C LYS A 43 -2.71 -10.97 -3.73
N ASP A 44 -1.61 -11.70 -3.75
CA ASP A 44 -1.28 -12.59 -4.86
C ASP A 44 -2.20 -13.80 -4.81
N ILE A 45 -3.11 -13.88 -5.78
CA ILE A 45 -4.02 -15.00 -5.92
C ILE A 45 -3.24 -16.11 -6.62
N THR A 46 -2.72 -17.01 -5.79
CA THR A 46 -1.97 -18.19 -6.28
C THR A 46 -2.83 -19.44 -6.33
N TYR A 47 -4.04 -19.36 -5.78
CA TYR A 47 -4.96 -20.48 -5.65
C TYR A 47 -6.38 -19.98 -5.90
N VAL A 48 -6.98 -20.45 -7.00
CA VAL A 48 -8.35 -20.13 -7.40
C VAL A 48 -9.12 -21.44 -7.40
N PRO A 49 -9.94 -21.71 -6.35
CA PRO A 49 -10.81 -22.88 -6.36
C PRO A 49 -11.83 -22.75 -7.49
N ALA A 50 -11.82 -23.72 -8.40
CA ALA A 50 -12.64 -23.71 -9.60
C ALA A 50 -13.56 -24.93 -9.65
N ALA A 51 -14.75 -24.76 -10.24
CA ALA A 51 -15.56 -25.86 -10.69
C ALA A 51 -15.53 -25.97 -12.23
N VAL A 52 -15.62 -27.17 -12.72
CA VAL A 52 -15.64 -27.45 -14.16
C VAL A 52 -17.02 -27.99 -14.54
N TYR A 53 -17.66 -27.31 -15.50
CA TYR A 53 -18.92 -27.70 -16.10
C TYR A 53 -18.74 -27.95 -17.58
N ASP A 54 -18.21 -29.13 -17.94
CA ASP A 54 -17.99 -29.53 -19.32
C ASP A 54 -19.19 -30.32 -19.85
N ARG A 55 -20.02 -29.68 -20.67
CA ARG A 55 -21.18 -30.29 -21.35
C ARG A 55 -20.83 -30.84 -22.73
N ASP A 56 -19.66 -30.45 -23.26
CA ASP A 56 -19.22 -30.89 -24.62
C ASP A 56 -18.46 -32.21 -24.56
N ASN A 57 -17.64 -32.40 -23.53
CA ASN A 57 -16.88 -33.62 -23.25
C ASN A 57 -16.06 -34.14 -24.46
N THR A 58 -15.53 -33.24 -25.27
CA THR A 58 -14.68 -33.54 -26.44
C THR A 58 -13.19 -33.53 -26.08
N ALA A 59 -12.33 -33.90 -27.04
CA ALA A 59 -10.88 -33.78 -26.88
C ALA A 59 -10.45 -32.32 -26.78
N GLU A 60 -11.16 -31.43 -27.46
CA GLU A 60 -10.91 -29.98 -27.50
C GLU A 60 -11.28 -29.31 -26.17
N SER A 61 -12.46 -29.65 -25.60
CA SER A 61 -12.85 -29.12 -24.29
C SER A 61 -11.88 -29.56 -23.18
N ARG A 62 -11.51 -30.85 -23.18
CA ARG A 62 -10.50 -31.38 -22.28
C ARG A 62 -9.12 -30.76 -22.48
N GLY A 63 -8.77 -30.39 -23.74
CA GLY A 63 -7.54 -29.65 -24.04
C GLY A 63 -7.48 -28.29 -23.38
N LEU A 64 -8.55 -27.49 -23.49
CA LEU A 64 -8.67 -26.18 -22.84
C LEU A 64 -8.65 -26.31 -21.31
N LEU A 65 -9.43 -27.23 -20.75
CA LEU A 65 -9.47 -27.48 -19.30
C LEU A 65 -8.11 -27.88 -18.74
N ARG A 66 -7.35 -28.67 -19.50
CA ARG A 66 -5.97 -29.04 -19.15
C ARG A 66 -5.09 -27.79 -19.05
N ASP A 67 -5.19 -26.86 -19.98
CA ASP A 67 -4.41 -25.61 -19.95
C ASP A 67 -4.78 -24.74 -18.74
N PHE A 68 -6.05 -24.72 -18.31
CA PHE A 68 -6.46 -24.11 -17.05
C PHE A 68 -5.82 -24.80 -15.84
N THR A 69 -5.87 -26.12 -15.76
CA THR A 69 -5.31 -26.91 -14.65
C THR A 69 -3.79 -26.79 -14.54
N TYR A 70 -3.07 -26.79 -15.67
CA TYR A 70 -1.61 -26.65 -15.69
C TYR A 70 -1.12 -25.22 -15.46
N SER A 71 -2.02 -24.22 -15.44
CA SER A 71 -1.66 -22.83 -15.24
C SER A 71 -1.13 -22.51 -13.83
N LYS A 72 -1.24 -23.41 -12.85
CA LYS A 72 -0.93 -23.24 -11.42
C LYS A 72 -1.84 -22.24 -10.68
N TYR A 73 -2.72 -21.54 -11.38
CA TYR A 73 -3.64 -20.59 -10.76
C TYR A 73 -4.98 -21.26 -10.44
N PHE A 74 -5.54 -21.99 -11.40
CA PHE A 74 -6.85 -22.63 -11.26
C PHE A 74 -6.70 -24.05 -10.73
N VAL A 75 -7.43 -24.35 -9.65
CA VAL A 75 -7.47 -25.70 -9.08
C VAL A 75 -8.91 -26.23 -9.21
N PRO A 76 -9.15 -27.15 -10.16
CA PRO A 76 -10.46 -27.78 -10.32
C PRO A 76 -10.73 -28.71 -9.13
N GLU A 77 -11.54 -28.25 -8.19
CA GLU A 77 -11.94 -29.03 -7.01
C GLU A 77 -13.22 -29.80 -7.24
N HIS A 78 -14.08 -29.25 -8.11
CA HIS A 78 -15.40 -29.82 -8.36
C HIS A 78 -15.65 -29.98 -9.85
N TYR A 79 -16.24 -31.13 -10.22
CA TYR A 79 -16.82 -31.38 -11.54
C TYR A 79 -18.32 -31.44 -11.37
N ILE A 80 -19.04 -30.57 -12.06
CA ILE A 80 -20.48 -30.39 -11.91
C ILE A 80 -21.22 -30.73 -13.19
N TYR A 81 -22.47 -31.12 -13.05
CA TYR A 81 -23.29 -31.63 -14.14
C TYR A 81 -24.62 -30.89 -14.30
N SER A 82 -24.91 -29.94 -13.40
CA SER A 82 -26.15 -29.16 -13.41
C SER A 82 -25.93 -27.69 -13.07
N ASP A 83 -26.80 -26.83 -13.59
CA ASP A 83 -26.79 -25.39 -13.27
C ASP A 83 -27.07 -25.17 -11.78
N ARG A 84 -27.89 -26.02 -11.14
CA ARG A 84 -28.17 -25.94 -9.70
C ARG A 84 -26.92 -26.17 -8.84
N GLU A 85 -26.06 -27.12 -9.21
CA GLU A 85 -24.78 -27.34 -8.51
C GLU A 85 -23.84 -26.17 -8.69
N GLN A 86 -23.82 -25.53 -9.87
CA GLN A 86 -23.07 -24.31 -10.13
C GLN A 86 -23.45 -23.21 -9.14
N ASP A 87 -24.76 -22.91 -9.07
CA ASP A 87 -25.27 -21.85 -8.21
C ASP A 87 -25.01 -22.17 -6.72
N GLU A 88 -25.22 -23.42 -6.31
CA GLU A 88 -24.98 -23.86 -4.94
C GLU A 88 -23.50 -23.72 -4.51
N LEU A 89 -22.55 -24.02 -5.38
CA LEU A 89 -21.12 -23.91 -5.08
C LEU A 89 -20.66 -22.44 -5.02
N LEU A 90 -21.18 -21.58 -5.89
CA LEU A 90 -20.91 -20.14 -5.89
C LEU A 90 -21.55 -19.48 -4.66
N ASP A 91 -22.82 -19.75 -4.38
CA ASP A 91 -23.55 -19.17 -3.23
C ASP A 91 -22.91 -19.56 -1.88
N LYS A 92 -22.38 -20.78 -1.78
CA LYS A 92 -21.65 -21.24 -0.59
C LYS A 92 -20.20 -20.77 -0.53
N GLY A 93 -19.72 -20.04 -1.55
CA GLY A 93 -18.33 -19.58 -1.63
C GLY A 93 -17.30 -20.71 -1.67
N ARG A 94 -17.69 -21.91 -2.12
CA ARG A 94 -16.80 -23.07 -2.22
C ARG A 94 -15.87 -22.96 -3.42
N VAL A 95 -16.30 -22.27 -4.47
CA VAL A 95 -15.50 -21.98 -5.66
C VAL A 95 -15.57 -20.50 -5.99
N SER A 96 -14.48 -19.96 -6.51
CA SER A 96 -14.40 -18.57 -6.95
C SER A 96 -14.76 -18.39 -8.42
N VAL A 97 -14.72 -19.48 -9.19
CA VAL A 97 -15.03 -19.48 -10.63
C VAL A 97 -15.59 -20.82 -11.08
N VAL A 98 -16.54 -20.78 -12.01
CA VAL A 98 -16.99 -21.95 -12.76
C VAL A 98 -16.57 -21.80 -14.20
N ILE A 99 -15.86 -22.80 -14.74
CA ILE A 99 -15.45 -22.89 -16.14
C ILE A 99 -16.50 -23.74 -16.85
N ARG A 100 -17.35 -23.09 -17.62
CA ARG A 100 -18.46 -23.72 -18.34
C ARG A 100 -18.15 -23.83 -19.84
N ILE A 101 -18.22 -25.03 -20.36
CA ILE A 101 -18.08 -25.33 -21.79
C ILE A 101 -19.38 -25.99 -22.27
N ASP A 102 -20.12 -25.28 -23.11
CA ASP A 102 -21.41 -25.78 -23.63
C ASP A 102 -21.20 -26.73 -24.80
N ARG A 103 -22.27 -27.52 -25.11
CA ARG A 103 -22.27 -28.48 -26.18
C ARG A 103 -21.99 -27.84 -27.55
N GLY A 104 -21.16 -28.49 -28.36
CA GLY A 104 -20.78 -28.04 -29.69
C GLY A 104 -19.47 -27.29 -29.74
N PHE A 105 -18.82 -27.03 -28.61
CA PHE A 105 -17.52 -26.35 -28.57
C PHE A 105 -16.47 -27.00 -29.48
N GLY A 106 -16.23 -28.30 -29.36
CA GLY A 106 -15.26 -29.02 -30.18
C GLY A 106 -15.67 -29.12 -31.65
N ARG A 107 -16.98 -29.27 -31.95
CA ARG A 107 -17.51 -29.27 -33.30
C ARG A 107 -17.26 -27.92 -33.99
N ASP A 108 -17.55 -26.83 -33.33
CA ASP A 108 -17.45 -25.50 -33.90
C ASP A 108 -15.97 -25.08 -34.07
N LEU A 109 -15.08 -25.45 -33.13
CA LEU A 109 -13.63 -25.32 -33.30
C LEU A 109 -13.09 -26.09 -34.52
N LYS A 110 -13.52 -27.33 -34.74
CA LYS A 110 -13.12 -28.13 -35.90
C LYS A 110 -13.63 -27.56 -37.21
N ALA A 111 -14.84 -27.02 -37.19
CA ALA A 111 -15.46 -26.36 -38.33
C ALA A 111 -14.86 -24.97 -38.64
N GLY A 112 -13.93 -24.47 -37.84
CA GLY A 112 -13.37 -23.13 -37.99
C GLY A 112 -14.34 -22.00 -37.61
N LYS A 113 -15.39 -22.30 -36.85
CA LYS A 113 -16.36 -21.36 -36.34
C LYS A 113 -15.94 -20.86 -34.97
N ASP A 114 -16.55 -19.75 -34.52
CA ASP A 114 -16.36 -19.23 -33.19
C ASP A 114 -16.90 -20.21 -32.16
N ALA A 115 -16.04 -20.59 -31.22
CA ALA A 115 -16.38 -21.40 -30.07
C ALA A 115 -16.22 -20.55 -28.78
N SER A 116 -17.18 -20.64 -27.89
CA SER A 116 -17.19 -19.84 -26.66
C SER A 116 -17.02 -20.70 -25.42
N VAL A 117 -16.30 -20.17 -24.45
CA VAL A 117 -16.24 -20.67 -23.07
C VAL A 117 -16.80 -19.59 -22.15
N GLN A 118 -17.66 -19.98 -21.24
CA GLN A 118 -18.22 -19.09 -20.24
C GLN A 118 -17.46 -19.25 -18.92
N LEU A 119 -17.10 -18.14 -18.31
CA LEU A 119 -16.53 -18.10 -16.97
C LEU A 119 -17.50 -17.35 -16.05
N VAL A 120 -17.99 -18.04 -15.04
CA VAL A 120 -18.89 -17.46 -14.04
C VAL A 120 -18.10 -17.25 -12.77
N PHE A 121 -17.94 -15.99 -12.37
CA PHE A 121 -17.16 -15.59 -11.20
C PHE A 121 -18.03 -15.25 -10.01
N ASP A 122 -17.55 -15.56 -8.81
CA ASP A 122 -18.05 -14.91 -7.61
C ASP A 122 -17.62 -13.44 -7.61
N GLY A 123 -18.58 -12.54 -7.83
CA GLY A 123 -18.37 -11.10 -7.93
C GLY A 123 -18.35 -10.37 -6.59
N THR A 124 -18.51 -11.06 -5.46
CA THR A 124 -18.51 -10.44 -4.12
C THR A 124 -17.18 -9.77 -3.80
N ASP A 125 -16.05 -10.34 -4.24
CA ASP A 125 -14.75 -9.68 -4.27
C ASP A 125 -14.36 -9.31 -5.71
N SER A 126 -14.72 -8.09 -6.12
CA SER A 126 -14.45 -7.58 -7.46
C SER A 126 -12.97 -7.53 -7.82
N ASN A 127 -12.07 -7.32 -6.83
CA ASN A 127 -10.62 -7.32 -7.07
C ASN A 127 -10.12 -8.70 -7.45
N THR A 128 -10.52 -9.72 -6.69
CA THR A 128 -10.20 -11.12 -6.97
C THR A 128 -10.76 -11.53 -8.32
N ALA A 129 -12.03 -11.21 -8.59
CA ALA A 129 -12.66 -11.52 -9.86
C ALA A 129 -11.93 -10.93 -11.07
N MET A 130 -11.49 -9.67 -11.01
CA MET A 130 -10.72 -9.02 -12.10
C MET A 130 -9.37 -9.69 -12.34
N ILE A 131 -8.64 -10.07 -11.29
CA ILE A 131 -7.35 -10.73 -11.40
C ILE A 131 -7.53 -12.13 -12.03
N VAL A 132 -8.51 -12.88 -11.55
CA VAL A 132 -8.83 -14.23 -12.05
C VAL A 132 -9.28 -14.19 -13.51
N MET A 133 -10.08 -13.17 -13.88
CA MET A 133 -10.46 -12.92 -15.29
C MET A 133 -9.23 -12.64 -16.16
N GLY A 134 -8.25 -11.87 -15.66
CA GLY A 134 -6.99 -11.62 -16.36
C GLY A 134 -6.20 -12.91 -16.63
N TYR A 135 -6.11 -13.79 -15.64
CA TYR A 135 -5.46 -15.10 -15.79
C TYR A 135 -6.21 -15.97 -16.82
N ALA A 136 -7.53 -16.02 -16.75
CA ALA A 136 -8.35 -16.80 -17.66
C ALA A 136 -8.21 -16.32 -19.12
N ASN A 137 -8.26 -15.00 -19.36
CA ASN A 137 -8.05 -14.42 -20.69
C ASN A 137 -6.67 -14.78 -21.25
N THR A 138 -5.63 -14.80 -20.42
CA THR A 138 -4.29 -15.19 -20.83
C THR A 138 -4.23 -16.65 -21.25
N ILE A 139 -4.90 -17.54 -20.51
CA ILE A 139 -4.94 -18.98 -20.82
C ILE A 139 -5.70 -19.23 -22.12
N VAL A 140 -6.89 -18.62 -22.27
CA VAL A 140 -7.70 -18.75 -23.49
C VAL A 140 -6.94 -18.21 -24.71
N GLY A 141 -6.26 -17.06 -24.56
CA GLY A 141 -5.43 -16.50 -25.63
C GLY A 141 -4.28 -17.42 -26.06
N LYS A 142 -3.59 -18.04 -25.09
CA LYS A 142 -2.55 -19.03 -25.39
C LYS A 142 -3.11 -20.29 -26.09
N TYR A 143 -4.27 -20.75 -25.65
CA TYR A 143 -4.96 -21.88 -26.29
C TYR A 143 -5.36 -21.55 -27.73
N GLN A 144 -5.92 -20.39 -27.99
CA GLN A 144 -6.21 -19.90 -29.35
C GLN A 144 -4.98 -19.85 -30.24
N TYR A 145 -3.88 -19.28 -29.74
CA TYR A 145 -2.62 -19.22 -30.49
C TYR A 145 -2.12 -20.59 -30.84
N LYS A 146 -2.16 -21.56 -29.90
CA LYS A 146 -1.77 -22.95 -30.14
C LYS A 146 -2.61 -23.61 -31.23
N LEU A 147 -3.93 -23.44 -31.17
CA LEU A 147 -4.84 -23.97 -32.20
C LEU A 147 -4.56 -23.40 -33.59
N MET A 148 -4.27 -22.09 -33.67
CA MET A 148 -3.92 -21.44 -34.92
C MET A 148 -2.61 -21.99 -35.49
N LYS A 149 -1.61 -22.19 -34.65
CA LYS A 149 -0.32 -22.76 -35.02
C LYS A 149 -0.47 -24.21 -35.52
N ASP A 150 -1.17 -25.05 -34.75
CA ASP A 150 -1.38 -26.46 -35.12
C ASP A 150 -2.13 -26.58 -36.45
N LYS A 151 -3.09 -25.70 -36.75
CA LYS A 151 -3.78 -25.65 -38.07
C LYS A 151 -2.86 -25.19 -39.20
N ALA A 152 -2.00 -24.19 -38.94
CA ALA A 152 -1.04 -23.71 -39.93
C ALA A 152 -0.02 -24.80 -40.31
N ASP A 153 0.50 -25.49 -39.30
CA ASP A 153 1.47 -26.59 -39.48
C ASP A 153 0.84 -27.77 -40.23
N ALA A 154 -0.44 -28.09 -39.96
CA ALA A 154 -1.15 -29.21 -40.61
C ALA A 154 -1.53 -28.94 -42.08
N THR A 155 -1.76 -27.68 -42.46
CA THR A 155 -2.21 -27.32 -43.83
C THR A 155 -1.08 -26.94 -44.77
N GLY A 156 0.18 -26.84 -44.28
CA GLY A 156 1.34 -26.39 -45.06
C GLY A 156 1.19 -24.97 -45.65
N LYS A 157 0.05 -24.34 -45.46
CA LYS A 157 -0.19 -22.96 -45.79
C LYS A 157 0.18 -22.14 -44.55
N VAL A 158 1.41 -21.63 -44.52
CA VAL A 158 1.77 -20.50 -43.68
C VAL A 158 1.01 -19.30 -44.25
N SER A 159 -0.30 -19.28 -44.04
CA SER A 159 -1.03 -18.03 -44.07
C SER A 159 -0.53 -17.29 -42.86
N ALA A 160 0.44 -16.40 -43.07
CA ALA A 160 0.91 -15.50 -42.08
C ALA A 160 -0.27 -14.63 -41.67
N VAL A 161 -1.14 -15.16 -40.81
CA VAL A 161 -1.98 -14.30 -39.98
C VAL A 161 -0.95 -13.56 -39.14
N PRO A 162 -0.80 -12.25 -39.30
CA PRO A 162 0.11 -11.49 -38.48
C PRO A 162 -0.35 -11.65 -37.03
N ALA A 163 0.22 -12.65 -36.34
CA ALA A 163 0.01 -12.84 -34.93
C ALA A 163 0.73 -11.71 -34.24
N VAL A 164 -0.01 -10.79 -33.65
CA VAL A 164 0.57 -9.80 -32.74
C VAL A 164 1.02 -10.58 -31.50
N ASP A 165 2.32 -10.89 -31.44
CA ASP A 165 2.94 -11.50 -30.26
C ASP A 165 3.00 -10.43 -29.16
N LEU A 166 2.00 -10.43 -28.28
CA LEU A 166 1.99 -9.55 -27.11
C LEU A 166 3.03 -10.04 -26.10
N ARG A 167 4.23 -9.45 -26.17
CA ARG A 167 5.28 -9.66 -25.18
C ARG A 167 5.11 -8.65 -24.06
N ASP A 168 4.19 -8.92 -23.15
CA ASP A 168 4.02 -8.12 -21.95
C ASP A 168 5.26 -8.24 -21.04
N ARG A 169 5.78 -7.11 -20.60
CA ARG A 169 6.89 -7.04 -19.66
C ARG A 169 6.58 -6.02 -18.57
N ALA A 170 6.34 -6.51 -17.36
CA ALA A 170 6.20 -5.63 -16.21
C ALA A 170 7.58 -5.08 -15.80
N TRP A 171 7.74 -3.76 -15.84
CA TRP A 171 8.93 -3.09 -15.39
C TRP A 171 8.88 -2.88 -13.87
N PHE A 172 10.04 -2.91 -13.21
CA PHE A 172 10.24 -2.67 -11.77
C PHE A 172 9.72 -3.75 -10.82
N ASN A 173 8.59 -4.41 -11.10
CA ASN A 173 8.06 -5.55 -10.37
C ASN A 173 7.67 -6.66 -11.35
N GLY A 174 8.67 -7.31 -11.93
CA GLY A 174 8.49 -8.28 -13.03
C GLY A 174 7.54 -9.44 -12.74
N ASN A 175 7.48 -9.86 -11.48
CA ASN A 175 6.59 -10.93 -11.02
C ASN A 175 5.24 -10.40 -10.50
N LEU A 176 4.98 -9.09 -10.62
CA LEU A 176 3.75 -8.43 -10.15
C LEU A 176 3.39 -8.75 -8.69
N ILE A 177 4.41 -8.99 -7.84
CA ILE A 177 4.22 -9.35 -6.43
C ILE A 177 3.57 -8.17 -5.70
N SER A 178 2.35 -8.36 -5.21
CA SER A 178 1.54 -7.33 -4.52
C SER A 178 2.27 -6.75 -3.32
N ARG A 179 2.95 -7.58 -2.55
CA ARG A 179 3.72 -7.18 -1.37
C ARG A 179 4.77 -6.12 -1.70
N ASN A 180 5.47 -6.21 -2.82
CA ASN A 180 6.49 -5.24 -3.23
C ASN A 180 5.89 -3.83 -3.39
N TYR A 181 4.64 -3.74 -3.85
CA TYR A 181 3.93 -2.48 -4.04
C TYR A 181 3.34 -1.92 -2.73
N TYR A 182 2.75 -2.81 -1.90
CA TYR A 182 2.04 -2.38 -0.70
C TYR A 182 2.97 -2.10 0.48
N LEU A 183 4.04 -2.90 0.68
CA LEU A 183 4.88 -2.81 1.87
C LEU A 183 5.57 -1.44 2.04
N PRO A 184 6.16 -0.80 1.00
CA PRO A 184 6.69 0.56 1.13
C PRO A 184 5.61 1.57 1.57
N GLY A 185 4.38 1.39 1.10
CA GLY A 185 3.24 2.20 1.53
C GLY A 185 2.87 1.98 3.00
N VAL A 186 2.91 0.72 3.46
CA VAL A 186 2.70 0.40 4.89
C VAL A 186 3.77 1.06 5.76
N ILE A 187 5.03 1.03 5.34
CA ILE A 187 6.12 1.74 6.04
C ILE A 187 5.80 3.22 6.18
N ALA A 188 5.36 3.87 5.09
CA ALA A 188 4.99 5.28 5.09
C ALA A 188 3.82 5.56 6.06
N THR A 189 2.78 4.72 6.06
CA THR A 189 1.61 4.89 6.94
C THR A 189 1.95 4.69 8.41
N ILE A 190 2.80 3.72 8.74
CA ILE A 190 3.28 3.49 10.12
C ILE A 190 4.06 4.71 10.62
N VAL A 191 5.02 5.20 9.84
CA VAL A 191 5.82 6.39 10.19
C VAL A 191 4.92 7.62 10.37
N THR A 192 3.93 7.79 9.50
CA THR A 192 2.94 8.89 9.62
C THR A 192 2.18 8.81 10.93
N MET A 193 1.58 7.66 11.22
CA MET A 193 0.79 7.48 12.44
C MET A 193 1.62 7.72 13.70
N MET A 194 2.82 7.12 13.77
CA MET A 194 3.69 7.22 14.93
C MET A 194 4.21 8.64 15.14
N SER A 195 4.66 9.32 14.09
CA SER A 195 5.14 10.71 14.19
C SER A 195 4.03 11.66 14.61
N LEU A 196 2.82 11.53 14.07
CA LEU A 196 1.66 12.32 14.48
C LEU A 196 1.29 12.08 15.96
N LEU A 197 1.16 10.79 16.33
CA LEU A 197 0.70 10.41 17.67
C LEU A 197 1.68 10.87 18.75
N LEU A 198 2.96 10.55 18.58
CA LEU A 198 4.00 10.91 19.55
C LEU A 198 4.11 12.43 19.73
N THR A 199 4.05 13.18 18.62
CA THR A 199 4.15 14.63 18.66
C THR A 199 2.90 15.29 19.24
N ALA A 200 1.72 14.79 18.87
CA ALA A 200 0.47 15.30 19.41
C ALA A 200 0.37 15.12 20.92
N MET A 201 0.85 13.99 21.43
CA MET A 201 0.84 13.72 22.88
C MET A 201 1.92 14.50 23.65
N ALA A 202 3.01 14.91 23.01
CA ALA A 202 4.19 15.48 23.69
C ALA A 202 3.90 16.76 24.48
N ILE A 203 3.10 17.67 23.93
CA ILE A 203 2.78 18.94 24.58
C ILE A 203 1.55 18.80 25.48
N VAL A 204 0.56 18.04 25.02
CA VAL A 204 -0.66 17.81 25.79
C VAL A 204 -0.37 17.12 27.11
N LYS A 205 0.59 16.21 27.15
CA LYS A 205 1.04 15.57 28.40
C LYS A 205 1.53 16.59 29.43
N GLU A 206 2.26 17.62 29.00
CA GLU A 206 2.73 18.70 29.89
C GLU A 206 1.56 19.55 30.40
N LYS A 207 0.55 19.80 29.56
CA LYS A 207 -0.68 20.49 29.96
C LYS A 207 -1.45 19.71 31.02
N GLU A 208 -1.66 18.39 30.80
CA GLU A 208 -2.39 17.55 31.76
C GLU A 208 -1.70 17.40 33.11
N ILE A 209 -0.37 17.34 33.13
CA ILE A 209 0.42 17.20 34.37
C ILE A 209 0.58 18.56 35.09
N GLY A 210 0.25 19.69 34.42
CA GLY A 210 0.42 21.03 34.95
C GLY A 210 1.86 21.57 34.91
N THR A 211 2.77 20.88 34.23
CA THR A 211 4.18 21.33 34.09
C THR A 211 4.36 22.39 33.03
N MET A 212 3.32 22.68 32.24
CA MET A 212 3.36 23.73 31.22
C MET A 212 3.57 25.13 31.80
N GLU A 213 2.96 25.44 32.94
CA GLU A 213 3.13 26.72 33.65
C GLU A 213 4.58 26.94 34.08
N GLN A 214 5.27 25.89 34.53
CA GLN A 214 6.68 25.96 34.92
C GLN A 214 7.58 26.21 33.69
N LEU A 215 7.20 25.69 32.52
CA LEU A 215 7.93 25.94 31.28
C LEU A 215 7.74 27.36 30.77
N ILE A 216 6.56 27.96 30.99
CA ILE A 216 6.26 29.35 30.59
C ILE A 216 7.06 30.36 31.42
N VAL A 217 7.22 30.12 32.73
CA VAL A 217 8.00 30.97 33.61
C VAL A 217 9.53 30.82 33.41
N SER A 218 9.96 29.76 32.76
CA SER A 218 11.37 29.53 32.47
C SER A 218 11.88 30.48 31.37
N PRO A 219 13.19 30.86 31.37
CA PRO A 219 13.75 31.76 30.36
C PRO A 219 13.99 31.06 28.99
N ILE A 220 13.13 30.12 28.64
CA ILE A 220 13.20 29.34 27.38
C ILE A 220 12.34 30.04 26.32
N ARG A 221 12.90 30.28 25.13
CA ARG A 221 12.14 30.85 24.02
C ARG A 221 11.20 29.77 23.42
N PRO A 222 9.98 30.16 22.98
CA PRO A 222 9.03 29.18 22.36
C PRO A 222 9.65 28.30 21.27
N ILE A 223 10.53 28.85 20.46
CA ILE A 223 11.20 28.12 19.37
C ILE A 223 12.21 27.07 19.89
N GLU A 224 12.89 27.38 21.03
CA GLU A 224 13.83 26.44 21.68
C GLU A 224 13.05 25.26 22.27
N LEU A 225 11.87 25.52 22.82
CA LEU A 225 10.98 24.50 23.36
C LEU A 225 10.44 23.61 22.23
N ILE A 226 9.97 24.20 21.14
CA ILE A 226 9.46 23.44 19.99
C ILE A 226 10.55 22.54 19.40
N ILE A 227 11.72 23.08 19.13
CA ILE A 227 12.84 22.31 18.59
C ILE A 227 13.26 21.21 19.57
N GLY A 228 13.43 21.53 20.85
CA GLY A 228 13.82 20.56 21.88
C GLY A 228 12.82 19.41 22.06
N LYS A 229 11.53 19.67 21.82
CA LYS A 229 10.48 18.65 21.88
C LYS A 229 10.30 17.87 20.58
N LEU A 230 10.39 18.49 19.40
CA LEU A 230 10.18 17.83 18.13
C LEU A 230 11.37 16.97 17.70
N MET A 231 12.60 17.42 17.95
CA MET A 231 13.82 16.71 17.53
C MET A 231 13.89 15.25 18.02
N PRO A 232 13.61 14.93 19.30
CA PRO A 232 13.61 13.54 19.76
C PRO A 232 12.67 12.64 18.96
N PHE A 233 11.45 13.12 18.68
CA PHE A 233 10.47 12.34 17.89
C PHE A 233 10.89 12.21 16.43
N GLY A 234 11.53 13.23 15.85
CA GLY A 234 12.12 13.15 14.53
C GLY A 234 13.21 12.07 14.44
N VAL A 235 14.13 12.07 15.42
CA VAL A 235 15.20 11.05 15.49
C VAL A 235 14.61 9.64 15.67
N ILE A 236 13.64 9.49 16.56
CA ILE A 236 12.95 8.22 16.78
C ILE A 236 12.26 7.74 15.50
N ALA A 237 11.57 8.63 14.78
CA ALA A 237 10.91 8.28 13.52
C ALA A 237 11.93 7.85 12.44
N LEU A 238 13.13 8.45 12.39
CA LEU A 238 14.22 8.03 11.51
C LEU A 238 14.78 6.65 11.90
N ILE A 239 14.90 6.37 13.17
CA ILE A 239 15.28 5.03 13.65
C ILE A 239 14.19 4.02 13.29
N GLN A 240 12.93 4.36 13.50
CA GLN A 240 11.79 3.50 13.15
C GLN A 240 11.76 3.16 11.67
N ILE A 241 11.86 4.17 10.77
CA ILE A 241 11.82 3.89 9.33
C ILE A 241 12.99 3.00 8.90
N THR A 242 14.17 3.20 9.49
CA THR A 242 15.34 2.36 9.22
C THR A 242 15.09 0.93 9.65
N LEU A 243 14.58 0.72 10.86
CA LEU A 243 14.29 -0.60 11.42
C LEU A 243 13.21 -1.33 10.61
N ILE A 244 12.12 -0.63 10.29
CA ILE A 244 11.01 -1.20 9.53
C ILE A 244 11.42 -1.49 8.07
N THR A 245 12.22 -0.61 7.47
CA THR A 245 12.82 -0.84 6.14
C THR A 245 13.71 -2.07 6.14
N PHE A 246 14.57 -2.20 7.15
CA PHE A 246 15.44 -3.37 7.31
C PHE A 246 14.62 -4.66 7.38
N LEU A 247 13.55 -4.70 8.19
CA LEU A 247 12.63 -5.82 8.25
C LEU A 247 11.93 -6.07 6.91
N GLY A 248 11.49 -5.04 6.24
CA GLY A 248 10.86 -5.13 4.91
C GLY A 248 11.78 -5.80 3.88
N VAL A 249 13.06 -5.45 3.89
CA VAL A 249 14.06 -6.00 2.96
C VAL A 249 14.49 -7.40 3.36
N VAL A 250 14.83 -7.63 4.64
CA VAL A 250 15.42 -8.91 5.10
C VAL A 250 14.36 -9.98 5.27
N TRP A 251 13.26 -9.67 5.95
CA TRP A 251 12.20 -10.65 6.26
C TRP A 251 11.24 -10.86 5.09
N PHE A 252 10.74 -9.77 4.53
CA PHE A 252 9.75 -9.82 3.45
C PHE A 252 10.38 -9.87 2.05
N ARG A 253 11.71 -9.72 1.93
CA ARG A 253 12.46 -9.72 0.67
C ARG A 253 11.94 -8.70 -0.35
N VAL A 254 11.45 -7.56 0.15
CA VAL A 254 11.04 -6.46 -0.74
C VAL A 254 12.30 -5.77 -1.28
N PRO A 255 12.41 -5.58 -2.60
CA PRO A 255 13.60 -5.00 -3.19
C PRO A 255 13.74 -3.52 -2.81
N LEU A 256 14.88 -3.12 -2.26
CA LEU A 256 15.29 -1.73 -2.12
C LEU A 256 16.32 -1.43 -3.21
N LYS A 257 15.86 -0.94 -4.37
CA LYS A 257 16.74 -0.66 -5.52
C LYS A 257 17.45 0.67 -5.43
N GLY A 258 16.91 1.61 -4.68
CA GLY A 258 17.46 2.95 -4.52
C GLY A 258 18.34 3.11 -3.29
N ASN A 259 18.77 4.34 -3.06
CA ASN A 259 19.69 4.69 -1.97
C ASN A 259 18.94 4.90 -0.64
N LEU A 260 19.38 4.21 0.41
CA LEU A 260 18.85 4.36 1.76
C LEU A 260 19.04 5.78 2.32
N LEU A 261 20.16 6.45 2.01
CA LEU A 261 20.38 7.83 2.46
C LEU A 261 19.36 8.79 1.84
N LEU A 262 18.98 8.58 0.57
CA LEU A 262 17.93 9.35 -0.08
C LEU A 262 16.56 9.10 0.58
N LEU A 263 16.29 7.87 0.99
CA LEU A 263 15.08 7.54 1.76
C LEU A 263 15.06 8.30 3.09
N LEU A 264 16.15 8.29 3.85
CA LEU A 264 16.24 8.99 5.13
C LEU A 264 16.13 10.51 4.95
N PHE A 265 16.79 11.08 3.95
CA PHE A 265 16.68 12.50 3.62
C PHE A 265 15.23 12.89 3.26
N SER A 266 14.59 12.12 2.40
CA SER A 266 13.18 12.35 2.03
C SER A 266 12.25 12.21 3.22
N THR A 267 12.56 11.26 4.13
CA THR A 267 11.81 11.09 5.38
C THR A 267 12.00 12.30 6.29
N CYS A 268 13.20 12.88 6.39
CA CYS A 268 13.39 14.13 7.13
C CYS A 268 12.45 15.24 6.62
N ILE A 269 12.38 15.43 5.30
CA ILE A 269 11.49 16.43 4.68
C ILE A 269 10.02 16.13 5.05
N TYR A 270 9.62 14.86 4.97
CA TYR A 270 8.28 14.41 5.32
C TYR A 270 7.96 14.65 6.81
N LEU A 271 8.91 14.36 7.69
CA LEU A 271 8.74 14.53 9.12
C LEU A 271 8.51 16.00 9.51
N PHE A 272 9.07 16.98 8.80
CA PHE A 272 8.72 18.38 9.04
C PHE A 272 7.22 18.62 8.95
N THR A 273 6.55 17.98 7.99
CA THR A 273 5.10 18.12 7.83
C THR A 273 4.33 17.38 8.92
N THR A 274 4.67 16.12 9.17
CA THR A 274 3.91 15.30 10.13
C THR A 274 4.12 15.75 11.58
N LEU A 275 5.35 16.09 11.97
CA LEU A 275 5.64 16.65 13.29
C LEU A 275 4.97 18.02 13.47
N GLY A 276 4.94 18.85 12.41
CA GLY A 276 4.22 20.11 12.41
C GLY A 276 2.71 19.95 12.62
N ILE A 277 2.08 19.00 11.93
CA ILE A 277 0.65 18.67 12.10
C ILE A 277 0.40 18.13 13.53
N GLY A 278 1.24 17.21 14.00
CA GLY A 278 1.14 16.70 15.37
C GLY A 278 1.25 17.81 16.41
N LEU A 279 2.18 18.76 16.22
CA LEU A 279 2.31 19.96 17.05
C LEU A 279 1.03 20.81 17.02
N PHE A 280 0.46 21.02 15.82
CA PHE A 280 -0.79 21.77 15.69
C PHE A 280 -1.94 21.11 16.46
N ILE A 281 -2.13 19.79 16.28
CA ILE A 281 -3.12 19.02 17.04
C ILE A 281 -2.90 19.17 18.55
N SER A 282 -1.65 19.07 19.00
CA SER A 282 -1.29 19.23 20.41
C SER A 282 -1.64 20.60 20.99
N THR A 283 -1.59 21.67 20.17
CA THR A 283 -1.92 23.02 20.65
C THR A 283 -3.40 23.24 20.86
N ILE A 284 -4.25 22.55 20.09
CA ILE A 284 -5.72 22.68 20.18
C ILE A 284 -6.35 21.69 21.14
N SER A 285 -5.66 20.60 21.50
CA SER A 285 -6.16 19.58 22.41
C SER A 285 -5.83 19.93 23.88
N SER A 286 -6.73 19.53 24.76
CA SER A 286 -6.60 19.73 26.22
C SER A 286 -6.13 18.49 26.96
N THR A 287 -6.48 17.30 26.46
CA THR A 287 -6.15 15.99 27.04
C THR A 287 -5.44 15.09 26.04
N GLN A 288 -4.66 14.13 26.51
CA GLN A 288 -4.01 13.14 25.66
C GLN A 288 -5.03 12.32 24.85
N GLN A 289 -6.19 12.03 25.47
CA GLN A 289 -7.27 11.30 24.79
C GLN A 289 -7.84 12.11 23.62
N GLU A 290 -8.09 13.42 23.82
CA GLU A 290 -8.55 14.32 22.76
C GLU A 290 -7.53 14.44 21.62
N ALA A 291 -6.24 14.55 21.96
CA ALA A 291 -5.16 14.58 20.97
C ALA A 291 -5.11 13.28 20.14
N MET A 292 -5.23 12.12 20.79
CA MET A 292 -5.28 10.83 20.10
C MET A 292 -6.47 10.75 19.15
N MET A 293 -7.68 11.11 19.58
CA MET A 293 -8.87 11.12 18.73
C MET A 293 -8.70 12.06 17.52
N SER A 294 -8.14 13.25 17.74
CA SER A 294 -7.84 14.23 16.68
C SER A 294 -6.82 13.71 15.68
N VAL A 295 -5.78 12.98 16.15
CA VAL A 295 -4.83 12.30 15.26
C VAL A 295 -5.54 11.26 14.39
N PHE A 296 -6.39 10.41 14.95
CA PHE A 296 -7.12 9.42 14.18
C PHE A 296 -8.08 10.07 13.16
N LEU A 297 -8.76 11.14 13.55
CA LEU A 297 -9.66 11.89 12.67
C LEU A 297 -8.91 12.49 11.46
N PHE A 298 -7.66 12.93 11.64
CA PHE A 298 -6.80 13.44 10.58
C PHE A 298 -6.18 12.30 9.77
N TYR A 299 -5.73 11.23 10.43
CA TYR A 299 -4.98 10.13 9.82
C TYR A 299 -5.82 9.29 8.85
N MET A 300 -7.09 9.00 9.19
CA MET A 300 -7.96 8.19 8.34
C MET A 300 -8.21 8.80 6.96
N PRO A 301 -8.64 10.07 6.82
CA PRO A 301 -8.73 10.73 5.51
C PRO A 301 -7.38 10.80 4.80
N THR A 302 -6.30 11.03 5.54
CA THR A 302 -4.93 11.08 4.99
C THR A 302 -4.57 9.79 4.28
N ILE A 303 -4.84 8.61 4.87
CA ILE A 303 -4.58 7.32 4.22
C ILE A 303 -5.47 7.14 2.99
N LEU A 304 -6.78 7.39 3.11
CA LEU A 304 -7.73 7.16 2.02
C LEU A 304 -7.42 8.03 0.81
N LEU A 305 -7.04 9.30 1.03
CA LEU A 305 -6.75 10.27 -0.02
C LEU A 305 -5.28 10.27 -0.49
N SER A 306 -4.45 9.37 0.03
CA SER A 306 -3.02 9.33 -0.31
C SER A 306 -2.68 8.55 -1.59
N GLY A 307 -3.59 7.70 -2.06
CA GLY A 307 -3.29 6.72 -3.10
C GLY A 307 -2.67 5.41 -2.56
N PHE A 308 -2.76 5.20 -1.24
CA PHE A 308 -2.36 3.94 -0.61
C PHE A 308 -3.42 2.85 -0.78
N ALA A 309 -4.64 3.11 -0.32
CA ALA A 309 -5.75 2.17 -0.36
C ALA A 309 -6.37 2.07 -1.76
N TYR A 310 -6.58 3.20 -2.41
CA TYR A 310 -7.18 3.29 -3.74
C TYR A 310 -6.37 4.21 -4.64
N PRO A 311 -6.17 3.88 -5.95
CA PRO A 311 -5.50 4.75 -6.91
C PRO A 311 -6.23 6.10 -7.01
N ILE A 312 -5.47 7.20 -6.91
CA ILE A 312 -6.02 8.56 -6.98
C ILE A 312 -6.73 8.80 -8.33
N ALA A 313 -6.22 8.19 -9.42
CA ALA A 313 -6.81 8.30 -10.75
C ALA A 313 -8.27 7.81 -10.83
N ASN A 314 -8.67 6.89 -9.96
CA ASN A 314 -10.02 6.33 -9.90
C ASN A 314 -10.98 7.15 -9.02
N MET A 315 -10.49 8.19 -8.37
CA MET A 315 -11.31 9.07 -7.54
C MET A 315 -12.03 10.11 -8.39
N PRO A 316 -13.21 10.63 -7.95
CA PRO A 316 -13.83 11.79 -8.59
C PRO A 316 -12.88 12.98 -8.66
N LYS A 317 -12.93 13.79 -9.74
CA LYS A 317 -12.00 14.91 -9.97
C LYS A 317 -11.89 15.86 -8.79
N VAL A 318 -13.02 16.18 -8.16
CA VAL A 318 -13.04 17.07 -6.97
C VAL A 318 -12.17 16.51 -5.85
N ILE A 319 -12.28 15.21 -5.56
CA ILE A 319 -11.49 14.54 -4.53
C ILE A 319 -10.01 14.51 -4.93
N GLN A 320 -9.69 14.31 -6.22
CA GLN A 320 -8.31 14.36 -6.70
C GLN A 320 -7.62 15.69 -6.37
N TYR A 321 -8.33 16.84 -6.46
CA TYR A 321 -7.78 18.14 -6.06
C TYR A 321 -7.48 18.21 -4.56
N PHE A 322 -8.32 17.65 -3.69
CA PHE A 322 -8.05 17.60 -2.25
C PHE A 322 -6.82 16.75 -1.92
N THR A 323 -6.48 15.75 -2.72
CA THR A 323 -5.28 14.93 -2.50
C THR A 323 -3.98 15.73 -2.61
N PHE A 324 -3.96 16.89 -3.28
CA PHE A 324 -2.77 17.74 -3.38
C PHE A 324 -2.35 18.35 -2.02
N ILE A 325 -3.28 18.49 -1.08
CA ILE A 325 -3.01 19.00 0.28
C ILE A 325 -2.49 17.87 1.19
N ASN A 326 -2.55 16.62 0.73
CA ASN A 326 -2.17 15.45 1.52
C ASN A 326 -0.66 15.16 1.42
N PRO A 327 0.11 15.33 2.50
CA PRO A 327 1.56 15.09 2.47
C PRO A 327 1.91 13.62 2.23
N LEU A 328 1.09 12.66 2.70
CA LEU A 328 1.33 11.24 2.51
C LEU A 328 1.31 10.84 1.02
N ARG A 329 0.51 11.52 0.19
CA ARG A 329 0.50 11.32 -1.28
C ARG A 329 1.91 11.45 -1.87
N TYR A 330 2.60 12.53 -1.55
CA TYR A 330 3.94 12.81 -2.07
C TYR A 330 4.96 11.81 -1.53
N PHE A 331 4.88 11.52 -0.23
CA PHE A 331 5.81 10.58 0.40
C PHE A 331 5.64 9.16 -0.12
N LEU A 332 4.42 8.73 -0.46
CA LEU A 332 4.17 7.42 -1.09
C LEU A 332 4.82 7.31 -2.48
N VAL A 333 4.80 8.36 -3.28
CA VAL A 333 5.47 8.38 -4.58
C VAL A 333 6.99 8.29 -4.38
N ILE A 334 7.53 9.01 -3.41
CA ILE A 334 8.96 9.01 -3.09
C ILE A 334 9.40 7.61 -2.63
N ILE A 335 8.75 7.05 -1.62
CA ILE A 335 9.17 5.75 -1.04
C ILE A 335 9.03 4.62 -2.07
N ARG A 336 7.93 4.55 -2.84
CA ARG A 336 7.77 3.58 -3.91
C ARG A 336 8.79 3.77 -5.03
N GLY A 337 9.11 5.01 -5.37
CA GLY A 337 10.16 5.35 -6.34
C GLY A 337 11.52 4.81 -5.93
N ILE A 338 11.90 5.00 -4.66
CA ILE A 338 13.17 4.51 -4.12
C ILE A 338 13.18 2.98 -4.04
N PHE A 339 12.14 2.36 -3.49
CA PHE A 339 12.09 0.91 -3.32
C PHE A 339 12.06 0.15 -4.64
N LEU A 340 11.13 0.49 -5.52
CA LEU A 340 10.83 -0.31 -6.71
C LEU A 340 11.60 0.11 -7.95
N LYS A 341 11.71 1.43 -8.15
CA LYS A 341 12.30 1.98 -9.37
C LYS A 341 13.79 2.28 -9.22
N GLY A 342 14.27 2.55 -7.99
CA GLY A 342 15.65 2.95 -7.74
C GLY A 342 15.97 4.36 -8.27
N VAL A 343 14.95 5.23 -8.40
CA VAL A 343 15.13 6.60 -8.91
C VAL A 343 15.84 7.49 -7.90
N GLY A 344 16.62 8.43 -8.42
CA GLY A 344 17.39 9.38 -7.65
C GLY A 344 16.64 10.68 -7.36
N ILE A 345 17.37 11.65 -6.80
CA ILE A 345 16.84 12.97 -6.45
C ILE A 345 16.42 13.77 -7.69
N ASP A 346 17.06 13.51 -8.83
CA ASP A 346 16.79 14.08 -10.15
C ASP A 346 15.33 13.91 -10.62
N ILE A 347 14.67 12.86 -10.16
CA ILE A 347 13.26 12.59 -10.48
C ILE A 347 12.37 12.94 -9.28
N LEU A 348 12.83 12.68 -8.06
CA LEU A 348 12.01 12.78 -6.85
C LEU A 348 11.84 14.22 -6.33
N TRP A 349 12.69 15.18 -6.75
CA TRP A 349 12.61 16.56 -6.28
C TRP A 349 11.24 17.21 -6.54
N VAL A 350 10.56 16.81 -7.62
CA VAL A 350 9.20 17.26 -7.96
C VAL A 350 8.19 16.97 -6.84
N GLN A 351 8.40 15.88 -6.10
CA GLN A 351 7.56 15.51 -4.95
C GLN A 351 8.10 16.06 -3.63
N MET A 352 9.42 16.26 -3.53
CA MET A 352 10.07 16.77 -2.32
C MET A 352 9.79 18.26 -2.10
N VAL A 353 9.74 19.07 -3.17
CA VAL A 353 9.52 20.52 -3.08
C VAL A 353 8.15 20.86 -2.50
N PRO A 354 7.01 20.34 -3.02
CA PRO A 354 5.71 20.56 -2.37
C PRO A 354 5.67 20.09 -0.93
N LEU A 355 6.29 18.96 -0.65
CA LEU A 355 6.34 18.39 0.70
C LEU A 355 7.12 19.29 1.66
N ALA A 356 8.28 19.81 1.26
CA ALA A 356 9.07 20.77 2.04
C ALA A 356 8.30 22.08 2.29
N PHE A 357 7.61 22.58 1.26
CA PHE A 357 6.78 23.79 1.39
C PHE A 357 5.64 23.58 2.40
N MET A 358 4.93 22.44 2.32
CA MET A 358 3.88 22.07 3.29
C MET A 358 4.46 21.99 4.70
N GLY A 359 5.63 21.37 4.87
CA GLY A 359 6.30 21.25 6.16
C GLY A 359 6.62 22.62 6.77
N MET A 360 7.22 23.53 6.00
CA MET A 360 7.49 24.89 6.44
C MET A 360 6.23 25.65 6.84
N LEU A 361 5.19 25.56 6.01
CA LEU A 361 3.92 26.23 6.27
C LEU A 361 3.27 25.73 7.56
N VAL A 362 3.17 24.39 7.72
CA VAL A 362 2.52 23.79 8.89
C VAL A 362 3.30 24.06 10.17
N ILE A 363 4.63 23.94 10.16
CA ILE A 363 5.45 24.26 11.35
C ILE A 363 5.32 25.75 11.72
N THR A 364 5.33 26.64 10.75
CA THR A 364 5.18 28.08 11.01
C THR A 364 3.82 28.40 11.62
N LEU A 365 2.73 27.85 11.07
CA LEU A 365 1.39 28.01 11.61
C LEU A 365 1.27 27.43 13.02
N SER A 366 1.84 26.24 13.23
CA SER A 366 1.83 25.58 14.55
C SER A 366 2.62 26.37 15.58
N ALA A 367 3.80 26.86 15.22
CA ALA A 367 4.62 27.69 16.10
C ALA A 367 3.92 29.03 16.48
N PHE A 368 3.25 29.65 15.50
CA PHE A 368 2.48 30.86 15.73
C PHE A 368 1.28 30.62 16.67
N LYS A 369 0.54 29.56 16.46
CA LYS A 369 -0.58 29.16 17.34
C LYS A 369 -0.09 28.79 18.72
N PHE A 370 1.00 28.04 18.84
CA PHE A 370 1.62 27.66 20.10
C PHE A 370 2.06 28.90 20.89
N ARG A 371 2.68 29.90 20.25
CA ARG A 371 3.06 31.16 20.90
C ARG A 371 1.86 31.91 21.50
N ARG A 372 0.71 31.90 20.80
CA ARG A 372 -0.53 32.51 21.30
C ARG A 372 -1.18 31.73 22.45
N SER A 373 -0.90 30.44 22.57
CA SER A 373 -1.39 29.61 23.68
C SER A 373 -0.53 29.73 24.94
N LEU A 374 0.65 30.38 24.85
CA LEU A 374 1.56 30.63 25.99
C LEU A 374 1.42 32.03 26.56
N GLY A 375 0.79 32.96 25.85
CA GLY A 375 0.56 34.34 26.26
C GLY A 375 -0.90 34.71 26.33
#